data_cf953ce1bd30f99bbfc510d3580b48ae
#
_entry.id   cf953ce1bd30f99bbfc510d3580b48ae
#
_cell.length_a   1.000
_cell.length_b   1.000
_cell.length_c   1.000
_cell.angle_alpha   90.00
_cell.angle_beta   90.00
_cell.angle_gamma   90.00
#
_symmetry.space_group_name_H-M   'P 1'
#
loop_
_entity.id
_entity.type
_entity.pdbx_description
1 polymer ?
#
loop_
_entity_poly.entity_id
_entity_poly.type
_entity_poly.pdbx_seq_one_letter_code
_entity_poly.pdbx_strand_id
1 'polypeptide(L)'
;MNNPDQVAKLLSSDGIKNIDVNLLKNQTLTKLNDVINSFPKGESFAKRIVNASESAPINSGSLICQNKGEGVRKHYHPEADEFWVMIKGLHKFEIGKDNKEYIAEPGDIVYSPKNEFHKVTVISEEQGIRFAISLEEKKAIYE
;
A
#
# COMPACT_ATOMS: atom_id res chain seq x y z
N MET A 1 5.64 -11.13 12.01
CA MET A 1 5.70 -9.71 11.57
C MET A 1 6.75 -9.52 10.50
N ASN A 2 6.45 -8.67 9.51
CA ASN A 2 7.45 -8.32 8.51
C ASN A 2 8.55 -7.47 9.15
N ASN A 3 9.81 -7.85 8.87
CA ASN A 3 10.95 -7.07 9.29
C ASN A 3 10.90 -5.69 8.62
N PRO A 4 11.00 -4.57 9.36
CA PRO A 4 10.96 -3.22 8.77
C PRO A 4 11.97 -3.00 7.64
N ASP A 5 13.16 -3.55 7.77
CA ASP A 5 14.20 -3.40 6.73
C ASP A 5 13.82 -4.12 5.43
N GLN A 6 13.20 -5.28 5.53
CA GLN A 6 12.70 -6.02 4.36
C GLN A 6 11.56 -5.26 3.68
N VAL A 7 10.64 -4.72 4.46
CA VAL A 7 9.53 -3.91 3.93
C VAL A 7 10.07 -2.66 3.25
N ALA A 8 11.00 -1.95 3.87
CA ALA A 8 11.62 -0.77 3.29
C ALA A 8 12.31 -1.11 1.96
N LYS A 9 13.00 -2.24 1.89
CA LYS A 9 13.67 -2.70 0.67
C LYS A 9 12.66 -2.98 -0.46
N LEU A 10 11.54 -3.62 -0.16
CA LEU A 10 10.49 -3.88 -1.13
C LEU A 10 9.89 -2.59 -1.67
N LEU A 11 9.55 -1.66 -0.78
CA LEU A 11 8.98 -0.37 -1.17
C LEU A 11 9.97 0.46 -1.99
N SER A 12 11.23 0.44 -1.62
CA SER A 12 12.30 1.11 -2.37
C SER A 12 12.46 0.52 -3.77
N SER A 13 12.32 -0.81 -3.91
CA SER A 13 12.40 -1.46 -5.20
C SER A 13 11.25 -1.08 -6.14
N ASP A 14 10.14 -0.59 -5.59
CA ASP A 14 9.02 -0.04 -6.36
C ASP A 14 9.14 1.48 -6.58
N GLY A 15 10.30 2.05 -6.26
CA GLY A 15 10.61 3.44 -6.55
C GLY A 15 10.09 4.46 -5.54
N ILE A 16 9.62 4.03 -4.38
CA ILE A 16 9.16 4.94 -3.35
C ILE A 16 10.35 5.61 -2.67
N LYS A 17 10.35 6.93 -2.61
CA LYS A 17 11.50 7.73 -2.14
C LYS A 17 11.56 7.88 -0.62
N ASN A 18 10.44 8.19 0.00
CA ASN A 18 10.39 8.49 1.43
C ASN A 18 9.66 7.35 2.14
N ILE A 19 10.40 6.54 2.88
CA ILE A 19 9.87 5.33 3.48
C ILE A 19 10.00 5.43 5.00
N ASP A 20 8.87 5.40 5.70
CA ASP A 20 8.81 5.36 7.15
C ASP A 20 7.93 4.18 7.57
N VAL A 21 8.55 3.05 7.84
CA VAL A 21 7.89 1.81 8.26
C VAL A 21 8.15 1.48 9.72
N ASN A 22 8.80 2.38 10.45
CA ASN A 22 9.08 2.23 11.87
C ASN A 22 7.93 2.81 12.69
N LEU A 23 7.20 1.94 13.36
CA LEU A 23 6.11 2.33 14.24
C LEU A 23 6.31 1.65 15.59
N LEU A 24 6.62 2.45 16.60
CA LEU A 24 6.86 1.95 17.96
C LEU A 24 5.56 1.61 18.68
N LYS A 25 4.50 2.36 18.41
CA LYS A 25 3.20 2.21 19.07
C LYS A 25 2.08 2.64 18.14
N ASN A 26 1.03 1.84 18.05
CA ASN A 26 -0.18 2.22 17.33
C ASN A 26 -0.85 3.40 18.03
N GLN A 27 -1.19 4.43 17.25
CA GLN A 27 -1.90 5.59 17.76
C GLN A 27 -3.41 5.38 17.65
N THR A 28 -4.15 5.88 18.63
CA THR A 28 -5.62 5.81 18.61
C THR A 28 -6.21 6.62 17.47
N LEU A 29 -5.63 7.78 17.19
CA LEU A 29 -6.09 8.67 16.13
C LEU A 29 -4.89 9.05 15.24
N THR A 30 -5.05 8.89 13.95
CA THR A 30 -4.10 9.36 12.95
C THR A 30 -4.81 10.34 12.01
N LYS A 31 -4.31 11.56 11.94
CA LYS A 31 -4.81 12.57 11.01
C LYS A 31 -4.04 12.44 9.70
N LEU A 32 -4.69 11.90 8.67
CA LEU A 32 -4.02 11.61 7.40
C LEU A 32 -3.44 12.86 6.74
N ASN A 33 -4.11 13.99 6.82
CA ASN A 33 -3.59 15.22 6.24
C ASN A 33 -2.28 15.66 6.88
N ASP A 34 -2.12 15.45 8.19
CA ASP A 34 -0.86 15.75 8.87
C ASP A 34 0.26 14.82 8.39
N VAL A 35 -0.05 13.55 8.21
CA VAL A 35 0.90 12.57 7.66
C VAL A 35 1.32 12.99 6.25
N ILE A 36 0.37 13.26 5.38
CA ILE A 36 0.63 13.66 3.99
C ILE A 36 1.50 14.92 3.94
N ASN A 37 1.19 15.91 4.78
CA ASN A 37 1.92 17.18 4.81
C ASN A 37 3.31 17.07 5.45
N SER A 38 3.61 15.97 6.13
CA SER A 38 4.94 15.74 6.74
C SER A 38 6.01 15.33 5.74
N PHE A 39 5.62 14.91 4.54
CA PHE A 39 6.54 14.49 3.49
C PHE A 39 6.78 15.59 2.46
N PRO A 40 7.92 15.56 1.76
CA PRO A 40 8.18 16.55 0.70
C PRO A 40 7.10 16.53 -0.37
N LYS A 41 6.59 17.69 -0.70
CA LYS A 41 5.51 17.85 -1.67
C LYS A 41 5.94 17.34 -3.05
N GLY A 42 5.09 16.55 -3.68
CA GLY A 42 5.34 16.00 -5.01
C GLY A 42 6.21 14.75 -5.02
N GLU A 43 6.74 14.32 -3.88
CA GLU A 43 7.52 13.09 -3.79
C GLU A 43 6.69 11.92 -3.28
N SER A 44 7.03 10.73 -3.73
CA SER A 44 6.38 9.50 -3.26
C SER A 44 6.78 9.21 -1.80
N PHE A 45 5.87 8.57 -1.07
CA PHE A 45 6.16 8.13 0.29
C PHE A 45 5.35 6.88 0.65
N ALA A 46 5.82 6.19 1.67
CA ALA A 46 5.08 5.14 2.35
C ALA A 46 5.25 5.31 3.85
N LYS A 47 4.14 5.33 4.56
CA LYS A 47 4.13 5.49 6.01
C LYS A 47 3.34 4.37 6.66
N ARG A 48 3.95 3.63 7.56
CA ARG A 48 3.26 2.64 8.36
C ARG A 48 2.38 3.35 9.39
N ILE A 49 1.08 3.04 9.37
CA ILE A 49 0.10 3.64 10.28
C ILE A 49 -0.27 2.69 11.41
N VAL A 50 -0.40 1.39 11.09
CA VAL A 50 -0.76 0.36 12.06
C VAL A 50 0.14 -0.84 11.90
N ASN A 51 0.66 -1.36 13.01
CA ASN A 51 1.36 -2.63 13.07
C ASN A 51 0.52 -3.67 13.80
N ALA A 52 0.82 -4.93 13.55
CA ALA A 52 0.28 -6.03 14.30
C ALA A 52 0.56 -5.88 15.79
N SER A 53 -0.40 -6.28 16.59
CA SER A 53 -0.24 -6.42 18.03
C SER A 53 -0.92 -7.74 18.45
N GLU A 54 -0.69 -8.19 19.68
CA GLU A 54 -1.29 -9.42 20.17
C GLU A 54 -2.82 -9.46 20.06
N SER A 55 -3.45 -8.29 20.14
CA SER A 55 -4.90 -8.17 20.08
C SER A 55 -5.42 -7.68 18.70
N ALA A 56 -4.53 -7.30 17.79
CA ALA A 56 -4.95 -6.77 16.49
C ALA A 56 -5.06 -7.90 15.46
N PRO A 57 -6.21 -8.03 14.78
CA PRO A 57 -6.38 -9.05 13.75
C PRO A 57 -5.71 -8.69 12.43
N ILE A 58 -5.04 -7.54 12.36
CA ILE A 58 -4.35 -7.08 11.16
C ILE A 58 -2.84 -7.18 11.32
N ASN A 59 -2.13 -7.50 10.24
CA ASN A 59 -0.68 -7.52 10.24
C ASN A 59 -0.10 -6.12 10.08
N SER A 60 -0.63 -5.35 9.14
CA SER A 60 -0.15 -4.00 8.91
C SER A 60 -1.13 -3.14 8.12
N GLY A 61 -1.03 -1.84 8.31
CA GLY A 61 -1.69 -0.85 7.50
C GLY A 61 -0.72 0.28 7.16
N SER A 62 -0.60 0.60 5.87
CA SER A 62 0.34 1.61 5.39
C SER A 62 -0.31 2.58 4.41
N LEU A 63 -0.01 3.86 4.60
CA LEU A 63 -0.39 4.91 3.66
C LEU A 63 0.69 5.00 2.58
N ILE A 64 0.29 4.90 1.31
CA ILE A 64 1.21 4.91 0.18
C ILE A 64 0.82 6.01 -0.79
N CYS A 65 1.77 6.87 -1.11
CA CYS A 65 1.61 7.97 -2.06
C CYS A 65 2.60 7.80 -3.20
N GLN A 66 2.08 7.81 -4.43
CA GLN A 66 2.92 7.68 -5.62
C GLN A 66 2.44 8.64 -6.71
N ASN A 67 3.34 8.93 -7.64
CA ASN A 67 3.09 9.82 -8.76
C ASN A 67 2.56 9.05 -9.97
N LYS A 68 2.02 9.78 -10.93
CA LYS A 68 1.51 9.19 -12.19
C LYS A 68 2.55 8.26 -12.82
N GLY A 69 2.11 7.08 -13.19
CA GLY A 69 2.95 6.04 -13.80
C GLY A 69 3.68 5.17 -12.80
N GLU A 70 3.74 5.57 -11.55
CA GLU A 70 4.32 4.78 -10.47
C GLU A 70 3.27 3.83 -9.88
N GLY A 71 3.73 2.79 -9.21
CA GLY A 71 2.86 1.81 -8.59
C GLY A 71 3.65 0.65 -8.04
N VAL A 72 3.01 -0.51 -7.98
CA VAL A 72 3.64 -1.75 -7.53
C VAL A 72 3.62 -2.75 -8.67
N ARG A 73 4.77 -3.40 -8.90
CA ARG A 73 4.91 -4.42 -9.94
C ARG A 73 3.99 -5.60 -9.66
N LYS A 74 3.63 -6.31 -10.70
CA LYS A 74 2.79 -7.50 -10.60
C LYS A 74 3.39 -8.53 -9.66
N HIS A 75 2.61 -8.92 -8.65
CA HIS A 75 3.02 -9.89 -7.63
C HIS A 75 1.79 -10.50 -6.97
N TYR A 76 2.00 -11.52 -6.16
CA TYR A 76 0.95 -12.08 -5.31
C TYR A 76 1.49 -12.39 -3.92
N HIS A 77 0.57 -12.53 -2.97
CA HIS A 77 0.87 -12.93 -1.60
C HIS A 77 0.31 -14.32 -1.35
N PRO A 78 1.15 -15.34 -1.09
CA PRO A 78 0.67 -16.71 -0.95
C PRO A 78 -0.23 -16.94 0.26
N GLU A 79 -0.05 -16.14 1.30
CA GLU A 79 -0.65 -16.41 2.61
C GLU A 79 -1.57 -15.29 3.11
N ALA A 80 -1.68 -14.18 2.38
CA ALA A 80 -2.38 -13.01 2.87
C ALA A 80 -3.35 -12.44 1.84
N ASP A 81 -4.57 -12.18 2.29
CA ASP A 81 -5.48 -11.29 1.60
C ASP A 81 -5.00 -9.85 1.81
N GLU A 82 -5.23 -9.00 0.82
CA GLU A 82 -4.91 -7.59 0.91
C GLU A 82 -6.05 -6.76 0.36
N PHE A 83 -6.29 -5.61 0.97
CA PHE A 83 -7.21 -4.65 0.40
C PHE A 83 -6.69 -3.23 0.58
N TRP A 84 -7.22 -2.33 -0.22
CA TRP A 84 -6.79 -0.94 -0.27
C TRP A 84 -8.00 -0.03 -0.23
N VAL A 85 -7.89 1.05 0.53
CA VAL A 85 -8.85 2.14 0.53
C VAL A 85 -8.24 3.31 -0.24
N MET A 86 -8.93 3.78 -1.27
CA MET A 86 -8.45 4.90 -2.08
C MET A 86 -8.74 6.22 -1.37
N ILE A 87 -7.70 7.04 -1.21
CA ILE A 87 -7.77 8.31 -0.50
C ILE A 87 -7.76 9.49 -1.48
N LYS A 88 -6.89 9.44 -2.49
CA LYS A 88 -6.68 10.55 -3.44
C LYS A 88 -6.20 10.02 -4.77
N GLY A 89 -6.55 10.73 -5.86
CA GLY A 89 -6.12 10.37 -7.20
C GLY A 89 -6.80 9.11 -7.73
N LEU A 90 -6.40 8.70 -8.93
CA LEU A 90 -6.94 7.51 -9.59
C LEU A 90 -5.89 6.43 -9.67
N HIS A 91 -6.29 5.21 -9.34
CA HIS A 91 -5.45 4.03 -9.41
C HIS A 91 -6.06 3.02 -10.40
N LYS A 92 -5.21 2.39 -11.16
CA LYS A 92 -5.58 1.22 -11.96
C LYS A 92 -5.05 -0.02 -11.26
N PHE A 93 -5.94 -0.96 -10.97
CA PHE A 93 -5.59 -2.29 -10.45
C PHE A 93 -5.79 -3.31 -11.55
N GLU A 94 -4.81 -4.18 -11.73
CA GLU A 94 -4.90 -5.34 -12.60
C GLU A 94 -4.81 -6.56 -11.71
N ILE A 95 -5.90 -7.33 -11.62
CA ILE A 95 -6.04 -8.40 -10.64
C ILE A 95 -6.41 -9.71 -11.32
N GLY A 96 -5.79 -10.77 -10.83
CA GLY A 96 -6.10 -12.13 -11.23
C GLY A 96 -5.34 -12.58 -12.46
N LYS A 97 -5.64 -13.81 -12.82
CA LYS A 97 -5.02 -14.55 -13.92
C LYS A 97 -5.15 -13.83 -15.27
N ASP A 98 -6.31 -13.20 -15.49
CA ASP A 98 -6.62 -12.54 -16.76
C ASP A 98 -6.27 -11.05 -16.73
N ASN A 99 -5.60 -10.57 -15.68
CA ASN A 99 -5.23 -9.16 -15.51
C ASN A 99 -6.44 -8.23 -15.70
N LYS A 100 -7.56 -8.57 -15.07
CA LYS A 100 -8.76 -7.75 -15.17
C LYS A 100 -8.50 -6.38 -14.56
N GLU A 101 -8.84 -5.34 -15.31
CA GLU A 101 -8.59 -3.96 -14.91
C GLU A 101 -9.74 -3.36 -14.12
N TYR A 102 -9.39 -2.63 -13.07
CA TYR A 102 -10.32 -1.87 -12.25
C TYR A 102 -9.76 -0.47 -12.07
N ILE A 103 -10.57 0.54 -12.34
CA ILE A 103 -10.21 1.92 -12.05
C ILE A 103 -10.85 2.31 -10.75
N ALA A 104 -10.03 2.66 -9.77
CA ALA A 104 -10.48 3.01 -8.43
C ALA A 104 -10.27 4.50 -8.17
N GLU A 105 -11.30 5.15 -7.65
CA GLU A 105 -11.31 6.56 -7.29
C GLU A 105 -11.41 6.73 -5.77
N PRO A 106 -11.19 7.95 -5.23
CA PRO A 106 -11.28 8.18 -3.79
C PRO A 106 -12.59 7.69 -3.20
N GLY A 107 -12.51 6.96 -2.09
CA GLY A 107 -13.64 6.32 -1.45
C GLY A 107 -13.88 4.87 -1.87
N ASP A 108 -13.23 4.40 -2.92
CA ASP A 108 -13.34 3.00 -3.35
C ASP A 108 -12.46 2.10 -2.50
N ILE A 109 -12.89 0.84 -2.39
CA ILE A 109 -12.11 -0.22 -1.75
C ILE A 109 -11.85 -1.31 -2.80
N VAL A 110 -10.59 -1.69 -2.93
CA VAL A 110 -10.18 -2.79 -3.82
C VAL A 110 -9.68 -3.95 -2.97
N TYR A 111 -10.07 -5.15 -3.33
CA TYR A 111 -9.69 -6.38 -2.62
C TYR A 111 -8.99 -7.33 -3.58
N SER A 112 -7.90 -7.93 -3.11
CA SER A 112 -7.22 -9.00 -3.82
C SER A 112 -7.02 -10.19 -2.87
N PRO A 113 -7.59 -11.37 -3.19
CA PRO A 113 -7.39 -12.54 -2.37
C PRO A 113 -5.96 -13.06 -2.46
N LYS A 114 -5.57 -13.81 -1.45
CA LYS A 114 -4.29 -14.52 -1.46
C LYS A 114 -4.16 -15.39 -2.70
N ASN A 115 -2.93 -15.57 -3.16
CA ASN A 115 -2.55 -16.35 -4.34
C ASN A 115 -2.97 -15.74 -5.69
N GLU A 116 -3.63 -14.61 -5.73
CA GLU A 116 -3.93 -13.93 -6.98
C GLU A 116 -2.95 -12.80 -7.25
N PHE A 117 -2.45 -12.73 -8.48
CA PHE A 117 -1.59 -11.63 -8.90
C PHE A 117 -2.34 -10.32 -8.87
N HIS A 118 -1.66 -9.28 -8.46
CA HIS A 118 -2.16 -7.91 -8.58
C HIS A 118 -1.03 -6.96 -8.93
N LYS A 119 -1.40 -5.91 -9.64
CA LYS A 119 -0.54 -4.80 -10.02
C LYS A 119 -1.33 -3.52 -9.83
N VAL A 120 -0.71 -2.49 -9.29
CA VAL A 120 -1.33 -1.18 -9.13
C VAL A 120 -0.50 -0.12 -9.83
N THR A 121 -1.18 0.83 -10.48
CA THR A 121 -0.55 1.96 -11.16
C THR A 121 -1.37 3.21 -10.89
N VAL A 122 -0.71 4.30 -10.51
CA VAL A 122 -1.34 5.62 -10.41
C VAL A 122 -1.50 6.16 -11.84
N ILE A 123 -2.72 6.53 -12.20
CA ILE A 123 -3.02 7.00 -13.56
C ILE A 123 -3.45 8.47 -13.63
N SER A 124 -3.70 9.11 -12.49
CA SER A 124 -4.05 10.53 -12.45
C SER A 124 -2.82 11.44 -12.49
N GLU A 125 -3.00 12.68 -12.98
CA GLU A 125 -1.94 13.70 -12.93
C GLU A 125 -1.60 14.05 -11.48
N GLU A 126 -2.60 14.13 -10.61
CA GLU A 126 -2.34 14.30 -9.18
C GLU A 126 -1.82 13.00 -8.57
N GLN A 127 -1.10 13.14 -7.47
CA GLN A 127 -0.60 11.98 -6.73
C GLN A 127 -1.73 11.06 -6.31
N GLY A 128 -1.48 9.75 -6.43
CA GLY A 128 -2.38 8.73 -5.92
C GLY A 128 -2.00 8.37 -4.49
N ILE A 129 -2.99 8.37 -3.60
CA ILE A 129 -2.79 7.98 -2.21
C ILE A 129 -3.78 6.88 -1.88
N ARG A 130 -3.27 5.77 -1.35
CA ARG A 130 -4.06 4.62 -0.93
C ARG A 130 -3.62 4.13 0.43
N PHE A 131 -4.55 3.54 1.17
CA PHE A 131 -4.23 2.86 2.43
C PHE A 131 -4.29 1.36 2.21
N ALA A 132 -3.15 0.70 2.31
CA ALA A 132 -3.01 -0.74 2.09
C ALA A 132 -3.11 -1.47 3.42
N ILE A 133 -4.00 -2.47 3.48
CA ILE A 133 -4.26 -3.24 4.69
C ILE A 133 -4.02 -4.72 4.41
N SER A 134 -3.21 -5.34 5.26
CA SER A 134 -2.92 -6.77 5.22
C SER A 134 -3.32 -7.41 6.54
N LEU A 135 -4.13 -8.47 6.47
CA LEU A 135 -4.64 -9.16 7.65
C LEU A 135 -3.68 -10.21 8.21
N GLU A 136 -2.76 -10.67 7.39
CA GLU A 136 -1.79 -11.69 7.75
C GLU A 136 -0.39 -11.28 7.32
N GLU A 137 0.62 -11.95 7.87
CA GLU A 137 1.99 -11.74 7.42
C GLU A 137 2.09 -12.06 5.93
N LYS A 138 2.63 -11.13 5.15
CA LYS A 138 2.69 -11.30 3.71
C LYS A 138 4.11 -11.34 3.18
N LYS A 139 4.33 -12.30 2.29
CA LYS A 139 5.48 -12.33 1.39
C LYS A 139 4.98 -11.90 0.03
N ALA A 140 5.83 -11.27 -0.76
CA ALA A 140 5.49 -10.92 -2.13
C ALA A 140 6.28 -11.79 -3.09
N ILE A 141 5.57 -12.41 -4.02
CA ILE A 141 6.18 -13.20 -5.10
C ILE A 141 5.94 -12.44 -6.40
N TYR A 142 7.01 -11.95 -6.99
CA TYR A 142 6.96 -11.17 -8.22
C TYR A 142 7.02 -12.07 -9.46
N GLU A 143 6.31 -11.65 -10.46
CA GLU A 143 6.35 -12.32 -11.76
C GLU A 143 7.69 -12.12 -12.46
#